data_a09848e68685c8c6dce4e2d35283e556
#
_entry.id   a09848e68685c8c6dce4e2d35283e556
#
_cell.length_a   1.000
_cell.length_b   1.000
_cell.length_c   1.000
_cell.angle_alpha   90.00
_cell.angle_beta   90.00
_cell.angle_gamma   90.00
#
_symmetry.space_group_name_H-M   'P 1'
#
loop_
_entity.id
_entity.type
_entity.pdbx_description
1 polymer ?
#
loop_
_entity_poly.entity_id
_entity_poly.type
_entity_poly.pdbx_seq_one_letter_code
_entity_poly.pdbx_strand_id
1 'polypeptide(L)'
;MTPVQFGTIEAATSETPLRATFKVKVNGKTISIGTVGQAYKFITNLSSIEWMEFKALHDEAVASLEGAADNAMLTVQATNALRALFVRAKVV
;
A
#
# COMPACT_ATOMS: atom_id res chain seq x y z
N MET A 1 -18.49 -20.83 -0.09
CA MET A 1 -18.09 -20.24 0.09
C MET A 1 -17.07 -19.89 -0.46
N THR A 2 -16.52 -19.08 -0.92
CA THR A 2 -15.62 -18.86 -1.47
C THR A 2 -14.80 -17.99 -1.01
N PRO A 3 -13.98 -18.16 -0.40
CA PRO A 3 -13.12 -17.38 0.27
C PRO A 3 -12.06 -16.79 -0.51
N VAL A 4 -12.23 -16.62 -1.67
CA VAL A 4 -11.18 -16.13 -2.50
C VAL A 4 -10.71 -14.74 -2.17
N GLN A 5 -11.43 -14.00 -1.37
CA GLN A 5 -11.02 -12.64 -1.06
C GLN A 5 -10.25 -12.51 0.23
N PHE A 6 -9.84 -13.63 0.79
CA PHE A 6 -9.15 -13.58 2.06
C PHE A 6 -7.91 -12.72 2.05
N GLY A 7 -7.06 -12.87 1.07
CA GLY A 7 -5.83 -12.10 1.03
C GLY A 7 -6.10 -10.61 0.97
N THR A 8 -7.08 -10.19 0.19
CA THR A 8 -7.44 -8.80 0.08
C THR A 8 -7.98 -8.25 1.39
N ILE A 9 -8.83 -9.02 2.05
CA ILE A 9 -9.40 -8.60 3.32
C ILE A 9 -8.28 -8.48 4.36
N GLU A 10 -7.39 -9.47 4.39
CA GLU A 10 -6.31 -9.44 5.35
C GLU A 10 -5.37 -8.26 5.12
N ALA A 11 -5.08 -7.96 3.86
CA ALA A 11 -4.22 -6.84 3.56
C ALA A 11 -4.84 -5.53 4.01
N ALA A 12 -6.15 -5.36 3.76
CA ALA A 12 -6.82 -4.10 4.10
C ALA A 12 -6.94 -3.89 5.60
N THR A 13 -6.98 -4.96 6.39
CA THR A 13 -7.16 -4.84 7.83
C THR A 13 -5.88 -5.12 8.61
N SER A 14 -4.77 -5.38 7.92
CA SER A 14 -3.52 -5.75 8.58
C SER A 14 -2.97 -4.58 9.37
N GLU A 15 -2.59 -4.83 10.62
CA GLU A 15 -1.94 -3.83 11.46
C GLU A 15 -0.45 -4.04 11.51
N THR A 16 0.09 -4.91 10.65
CA THR A 16 1.52 -5.14 10.58
C THR A 16 2.23 -3.84 10.22
N PRO A 17 3.20 -3.40 11.02
CA PRO A 17 3.87 -2.13 10.74
C PRO A 17 4.81 -2.24 9.56
N LEU A 18 4.84 -1.19 8.77
CA LEU A 18 5.82 -1.05 7.72
C LEU A 18 7.15 -0.64 8.35
N ARG A 19 8.21 -0.70 7.56
CA ARG A 19 9.54 -0.32 8.04
C ARG A 19 9.76 1.18 8.07
N ALA A 20 8.80 1.94 7.55
CA ALA A 20 8.85 3.39 7.58
C ALA A 20 7.43 3.92 7.59
N THR A 21 7.26 5.14 8.07
CA THR A 21 5.98 5.82 8.01
C THR A 21 6.03 6.83 6.89
N PHE A 22 5.04 6.78 6.01
CA PHE A 22 4.97 7.72 4.89
C PHE A 22 3.93 8.79 5.21
N LYS A 23 4.27 10.04 4.96
CA LYS A 23 3.32 11.12 5.07
C LYS A 23 2.99 11.58 3.67
N VAL A 24 1.82 11.21 3.20
CA VAL A 24 1.42 11.48 1.81
C VAL A 24 0.44 12.62 1.78
N LYS A 25 0.53 13.43 0.74
CA LYS A 25 -0.37 14.57 0.59
C LYS A 25 -1.31 14.32 -0.58
N VAL A 26 -2.60 14.36 -0.29
CA VAL A 26 -3.63 14.14 -1.29
C VAL A 26 -4.74 15.14 -1.04
N ASN A 27 -5.09 15.90 -2.06
CA ASN A 27 -6.19 16.88 -1.99
C ASN A 27 -6.05 17.83 -0.82
N GLY A 28 -4.83 18.26 -0.57
CA GLY A 28 -4.58 19.22 0.51
C GLY A 28 -4.53 18.64 1.89
N LYS A 29 -4.64 17.32 2.01
CA LYS A 29 -4.59 16.66 3.31
C LYS A 29 -3.35 15.80 3.41
N THR A 30 -2.80 15.70 4.62
CA THR A 30 -1.67 14.84 4.90
C THR A 30 -2.17 13.59 5.60
N ILE A 31 -1.80 12.43 5.08
CA ILE A 31 -2.20 11.15 5.63
C ILE A 31 -0.95 10.40 6.04
N SER A 32 -0.95 9.87 7.26
CA SER A 32 0.18 9.05 7.73
C SER A 32 -0.11 7.59 7.42
N ILE A 33 0.85 6.93 6.80
CA ILE A 33 0.73 5.52 6.43
C ILE A 33 1.87 4.77 7.07
N GLY A 34 1.56 3.95 8.05
CA GLY A 34 2.56 3.22 8.81
C GLY A 34 2.31 1.73 8.91
N THR A 35 1.17 1.25 8.42
CA THR A 35 0.86 -0.18 8.47
C THR A 35 0.50 -0.68 7.08
N VAL A 36 0.56 -2.01 6.94
CA VAL A 36 0.19 -2.66 5.68
C VAL A 36 -1.25 -2.30 5.31
N GLY A 37 -2.15 -2.34 6.27
CA GLY A 37 -3.56 -2.05 5.99
C GLY A 37 -3.78 -0.63 5.53
N GLN A 38 -3.13 0.32 6.18
CA GLN A 38 -3.27 1.73 5.80
C GLN A 38 -2.76 1.94 4.37
N ALA A 39 -1.62 1.35 4.04
CA ALA A 39 -1.06 1.49 2.71
C ALA A 39 -1.94 0.83 1.67
N TYR A 40 -2.43 -0.37 1.98
CA TYR A 40 -3.26 -1.11 1.03
C TYR A 40 -4.54 -0.34 0.71
N LYS A 41 -5.19 0.19 1.74
CA LYS A 41 -6.42 0.96 1.52
C LYS A 41 -6.14 2.22 0.71
N PHE A 42 -5.00 2.85 0.95
CA PHE A 42 -4.68 4.08 0.24
C PHE A 42 -4.45 3.82 -1.24
N ILE A 43 -3.64 2.82 -1.58
CA ILE A 43 -3.28 2.61 -2.98
C ILE A 43 -4.37 1.88 -3.77
N THR A 44 -5.33 1.27 -3.09
CA THR A 44 -6.45 0.66 -3.81
C THR A 44 -7.63 1.61 -3.94
N ASN A 45 -7.53 2.82 -3.39
CA ASN A 45 -8.56 3.82 -3.54
C ASN A 45 -8.23 4.65 -4.78
N LEU A 46 -8.96 4.45 -5.84
CA LEU A 46 -8.67 5.07 -7.13
C LEU A 46 -9.28 6.45 -7.32
N SER A 47 -9.91 6.98 -6.28
CA SER A 47 -10.61 8.24 -6.46
C SER A 47 -9.71 9.46 -6.33
N SER A 48 -8.50 9.30 -5.80
CA SER A 48 -7.64 10.45 -5.51
C SER A 48 -6.43 10.56 -6.40
N ILE A 49 -5.96 9.46 -6.94
CA ILE A 49 -4.70 9.44 -7.70
C ILE A 49 -4.88 8.53 -8.92
N GLU A 50 -4.30 8.96 -10.02
CA GLU A 50 -4.35 8.19 -11.25
C GLU A 50 -3.27 7.11 -11.22
N TRP A 51 -3.53 6.05 -10.51
CA TRP A 51 -2.52 4.99 -10.38
C TRP A 51 -2.19 4.31 -11.70
N MET A 52 -3.06 4.44 -12.70
CA MET A 52 -2.84 3.78 -13.99
C MET A 52 -1.56 4.27 -14.67
N GLU A 53 -1.12 5.49 -14.39
CA GLU A 53 0.13 5.99 -14.95
C GLU A 53 1.33 5.27 -14.37
N PHE A 54 1.14 4.60 -13.24
CA PHE A 54 2.24 3.92 -12.56
C PHE A 54 1.90 2.46 -12.35
N LYS A 55 1.25 1.85 -13.33
CA LYS A 55 0.66 0.54 -13.15
C LYS A 55 1.65 -0.51 -12.66
N ALA A 56 2.85 -0.56 -13.22
CA ALA A 56 3.82 -1.57 -12.81
C ALA A 56 4.22 -1.39 -11.34
N LEU A 57 4.47 -0.15 -10.93
CA LEU A 57 4.83 0.12 -9.54
C LEU A 57 3.65 -0.13 -8.62
N HIS A 58 2.45 0.23 -9.06
CA HIS A 58 1.25 0.02 -8.28
C HIS A 58 0.98 -1.47 -8.08
N ASP A 59 1.08 -2.25 -9.14
CA ASP A 59 0.83 -3.69 -9.06
C ASP A 59 1.85 -4.36 -8.13
N GLU A 60 3.09 -3.95 -8.21
CA GLU A 60 4.12 -4.51 -7.36
C GLU A 60 3.87 -4.15 -5.89
N ALA A 61 3.44 -2.91 -5.62
CA ALA A 61 3.16 -2.50 -4.26
C ALA A 61 1.97 -3.27 -3.69
N VAL A 62 0.92 -3.45 -4.49
CA VAL A 62 -0.25 -4.21 -4.03
C VAL A 62 0.15 -5.64 -3.70
N ALA A 63 0.89 -6.29 -4.58
CA ALA A 63 1.30 -7.67 -4.35
C ALA A 63 2.20 -7.79 -3.12
N SER A 64 3.11 -6.82 -2.94
CA SER A 64 4.02 -6.84 -1.80
C SER A 64 3.25 -6.66 -0.49
N LEU A 65 2.24 -5.81 -0.48
CA LEU A 65 1.43 -5.60 0.71
C LEU A 65 0.61 -6.82 1.05
N GLU A 66 0.06 -7.50 0.05
CA GLU A 66 -0.69 -8.72 0.30
C GLU A 66 0.21 -9.79 0.90
N GLY A 67 1.44 -9.89 0.41
CA GLY A 67 2.39 -10.83 0.99
C GLY A 67 2.77 -10.45 2.41
N ALA A 68 2.98 -9.16 2.65
CA ALA A 68 3.38 -8.69 3.98
C ALA A 68 2.28 -8.87 5.02
N ALA A 69 1.02 -8.88 4.60
CA ALA A 69 -0.08 -9.12 5.52
C ALA A 69 0.00 -10.51 6.13
N ASP A 70 0.49 -11.48 5.34
CA ASP A 70 0.64 -12.84 5.84
C ASP A 70 2.00 -13.08 6.48
N ASN A 71 3.01 -12.34 6.08
CA ASN A 71 4.37 -12.59 6.52
C ASN A 71 5.07 -11.25 6.79
N ALA A 72 5.23 -10.94 8.06
CA ALA A 72 5.79 -9.66 8.47
C ALA A 72 7.21 -9.44 7.95
N MET A 73 7.94 -10.51 7.61
CA MET A 73 9.28 -10.36 7.08
C MET A 73 9.27 -9.70 5.70
N LEU A 74 8.14 -9.74 5.02
CA LEU A 74 8.03 -9.12 3.70
C LEU A 74 7.74 -7.63 3.76
N THR A 75 7.67 -7.05 4.96
CA THR A 75 7.40 -5.61 5.08
C THR A 75 8.53 -4.77 4.51
N VAL A 76 9.76 -5.29 4.48
CA VAL A 76 10.87 -4.56 3.86
C VAL A 76 10.58 -4.34 2.38
N GLN A 77 10.17 -5.42 1.69
CA GLN A 77 9.85 -5.32 0.27
C GLN A 77 8.66 -4.41 0.04
N ALA A 78 7.63 -4.54 0.88
CA ALA A 78 6.44 -3.71 0.73
C ALA A 78 6.78 -2.24 0.95
N THR A 79 7.62 -1.94 1.94
CA THR A 79 8.02 -0.56 2.20
C THR A 79 8.77 0.02 1.02
N ASN A 80 9.68 -0.76 0.44
CA ASN A 80 10.45 -0.29 -0.70
C ASN A 80 9.57 -0.08 -1.94
N ALA A 81 8.61 -0.98 -2.15
CA ALA A 81 7.69 -0.84 -3.28
C ALA A 81 6.81 0.39 -3.12
N LEU A 82 6.34 0.65 -1.90
CA LEU A 82 5.53 1.83 -1.64
C LEU A 82 6.35 3.11 -1.83
N ARG A 83 7.59 3.10 -1.38
CA ARG A 83 8.44 4.28 -1.54
C ARG A 83 8.62 4.61 -3.01
N ALA A 84 8.89 3.60 -3.82
CA ALA A 84 9.07 3.81 -5.25
C ALA A 84 7.80 4.37 -5.89
N LEU A 85 6.64 3.83 -5.51
CA LEU A 85 5.37 4.29 -6.05
C LEU A 85 5.08 5.72 -5.61
N PHE A 86 5.23 6.02 -4.34
CA PHE A 86 4.89 7.33 -3.81
C PHE A 86 5.80 8.42 -4.35
N VAL A 87 7.08 8.11 -4.53
CA VAL A 87 8.01 9.09 -5.09
C VAL A 87 7.64 9.39 -6.54
N ARG A 88 7.32 8.35 -7.32
CA ARG A 88 6.95 8.57 -8.71
C ARG A 88 5.62 9.30 -8.82
N ALA A 89 4.70 9.05 -7.91
CA ALA A 89 3.41 9.74 -7.93
C ALA A 89 3.48 11.12 -7.28
N LYS A 90 4.63 11.45 -6.67
CA LYS A 90 4.87 12.77 -6.08
C LYS A 90 3.87 13.11 -4.97
N VAL A 91 3.54 12.11 -4.16
CA VAL A 91 2.65 12.32 -3.02
C VAL A 91 3.42 12.39 -1.70
N VAL A 92 4.70 12.09 -1.71
CA VAL A 92 5.55 12.25 -0.52
C VAL A 92 6.58 13.32 -0.75
#